data_55631fd73b55428cd969e5c535d15eb5
#
_entry.id   55631fd73b55428cd969e5c535d15eb5
#
_cell.length_a   1.000
_cell.length_b   1.000
_cell.length_c   1.000
_cell.angle_alpha   90.00
_cell.angle_beta   90.00
_cell.angle_gamma   90.00
#
_symmetry.space_group_name_H-M   'P 1'
#
loop_
_entity.id
_entity.type
_entity.pdbx_description
1 polymer ?
#
loop_
_entity_poly.entity_id
_entity_poly.type
_entity_poly.pdbx_seq_one_letter_code
_entity_poly.pdbx_strand_id
1 'polypeptide(L)'
;MEFFRNRDIRQQCLLFAVVLLAATGAAFSVSRQAALPVFLTGAVFAAISLLFTWRRTRDVQRLAEELDGFLHMETKGSSSGRGDMQMQHFREGDLEVLRDEIEKLLVRLSRQSALLMADKRQLSEALADISHQIRTPLTSLNLQAERLRSSALTEDERRALLREMTGMLSRIGWLVETLLKLSKLEAGTVVMRKEEFPAGELAREALKPFEISMEIHGQECIFDLSGEPAIRGDYTWTLEAVHNVIKNALEHTPEGGRIWISLRETPLFVEIVITDSGEGIADKDLPHVFERFYRGQNAAAGNFGIGLALARSILAGENGVILAGNSKGRGGQFTMRFYR
;
A
#
# COMPACT_ATOMS: atom_id res chain seq x y z
N MET A 1 36.95 19.11 29.58
CA MET A 1 36.73 20.57 29.77
C MET A 1 35.33 21.05 29.37
N GLU A 2 34.51 20.27 28.69
CA GLU A 2 33.14 20.66 28.25
C GLU A 2 32.12 20.75 29.39
N PHE A 3 32.29 19.99 30.45
CA PHE A 3 31.36 19.96 31.62
C PHE A 3 31.13 21.34 32.24
N PHE A 4 32.20 22.14 32.38
CA PHE A 4 32.09 23.50 32.94
C PHE A 4 31.61 24.56 31.94
N ARG A 5 31.33 24.20 30.69
CA ARG A 5 30.78 25.11 29.69
C ARG A 5 29.25 25.26 29.86
N ASN A 6 28.61 24.33 30.55
CA ASN A 6 27.19 24.41 30.87
C ASN A 6 26.94 25.48 31.96
N ARG A 7 26.07 26.46 31.64
CA ARG A 7 25.74 27.59 32.52
C ARG A 7 25.12 27.15 33.83
N ASP A 8 24.28 26.12 33.82
CA ASP A 8 23.59 25.62 34.99
C ASP A 8 24.54 24.93 35.98
N ILE A 9 25.53 24.19 35.48
CA ILE A 9 26.54 23.54 36.28
C ILE A 9 27.45 24.58 36.97
N ARG A 10 27.82 25.63 36.24
CA ARG A 10 28.60 26.75 36.82
C ARG A 10 27.82 27.47 37.92
N GLN A 11 26.52 27.70 37.75
CA GLN A 11 25.67 28.30 38.75
C GLN A 11 25.54 27.40 39.98
N GLN A 12 25.38 26.10 39.82
CA GLN A 12 25.35 25.14 40.93
C GLN A 12 26.68 25.10 41.69
N CYS A 13 27.82 25.05 41.00
CA CYS A 13 29.14 25.11 41.66
C CYS A 13 29.31 26.39 42.43
N LEU A 14 28.93 27.56 41.92
CA LEU A 14 28.99 28.84 42.60
C LEU A 14 28.08 28.84 43.84
N LEU A 15 26.87 28.33 43.70
CA LEU A 15 25.92 28.25 44.82
C LEU A 15 26.43 27.35 45.92
N PHE A 16 26.97 26.17 45.61
CA PHE A 16 27.59 25.28 46.58
C PHE A 16 28.79 25.93 47.27
N ALA A 17 29.66 26.64 46.53
CA ALA A 17 30.79 27.33 47.10
C ALA A 17 30.36 28.45 48.07
N VAL A 18 29.35 29.24 47.72
CA VAL A 18 28.80 30.30 48.57
C VAL A 18 28.17 29.73 49.85
N VAL A 19 27.35 28.69 49.72
CA VAL A 19 26.69 28.05 50.87
C VAL A 19 27.73 27.40 51.80
N LEU A 20 28.74 26.74 51.24
CA LEU A 20 29.81 26.11 51.99
C LEU A 20 30.64 27.16 52.77
N LEU A 21 30.99 28.28 52.14
CA LEU A 21 31.70 29.39 52.78
C LEU A 21 30.86 30.04 53.90
N ALA A 22 29.57 30.26 53.66
CA ALA A 22 28.65 30.81 54.65
C ALA A 22 28.50 29.89 55.89
N ALA A 23 28.29 28.59 55.62
CA ALA A 23 28.13 27.59 56.70
C ALA A 23 29.42 27.42 57.53
N THR A 24 30.58 27.37 56.86
CA THR A 24 31.87 27.28 57.54
C THR A 24 32.22 28.54 58.33
N GLY A 25 31.89 29.75 57.82
CA GLY A 25 32.04 31.02 58.55
C GLY A 25 31.16 31.11 59.78
N ALA A 26 29.91 30.68 59.68
CA ALA A 26 28.99 30.62 60.81
C ALA A 26 29.44 29.60 61.85
N ALA A 27 29.92 28.43 61.46
CA ALA A 27 30.48 27.44 62.39
C ALA A 27 31.74 27.94 63.08
N PHE A 28 32.61 28.68 62.40
CA PHE A 28 33.83 29.27 62.95
C PHE A 28 33.52 30.35 63.97
N SER A 29 32.45 31.10 63.79
CA SER A 29 32.04 32.12 64.78
C SER A 29 31.51 31.56 66.11
N VAL A 30 30.99 30.32 66.09
CA VAL A 30 30.48 29.60 67.25
C VAL A 30 31.57 28.79 67.94
N SER A 31 32.39 28.03 67.20
CA SER A 31 33.52 27.26 67.75
C SER A 31 34.54 26.96 66.63
N ARG A 32 35.83 27.24 66.87
CA ARG A 32 36.94 26.89 66.00
C ARG A 32 37.00 25.38 65.64
N GLN A 33 36.64 24.53 66.64
CA GLN A 33 36.67 23.07 66.41
C GLN A 33 35.52 22.53 65.57
N ALA A 34 34.40 23.27 65.48
CA ALA A 34 33.24 22.86 64.69
C ALA A 34 33.37 23.22 63.17
N ALA A 35 34.23 24.16 62.80
CA ALA A 35 34.38 24.62 61.45
C ALA A 35 34.88 23.53 60.45
N LEU A 36 35.87 22.72 60.92
CA LEU A 36 36.47 21.67 60.07
C LEU A 36 35.49 20.53 59.72
N PRO A 37 34.73 19.94 60.66
CA PRO A 37 33.74 18.91 60.29
C PRO A 37 32.58 19.44 59.39
N VAL A 38 32.14 20.70 59.64
CA VAL A 38 31.09 21.32 58.75
C VAL A 38 31.61 21.53 57.32
N PHE A 39 32.86 21.97 57.17
CA PHE A 39 33.48 22.10 55.85
C PHE A 39 33.60 20.74 55.16
N LEU A 40 34.09 19.70 55.83
CA LEU A 40 34.26 18.36 55.28
C LEU A 40 32.93 17.74 54.84
N THR A 41 31.92 17.82 55.68
CA THR A 41 30.59 17.26 55.35
C THR A 41 29.95 18.00 54.20
N GLY A 42 30.05 19.32 54.15
CA GLY A 42 29.53 20.11 53.02
C GLY A 42 30.29 19.88 51.72
N ALA A 43 31.64 19.72 51.80
CA ALA A 43 32.45 19.40 50.61
C ALA A 43 32.13 18.01 50.06
N VAL A 44 31.92 17.00 50.89
CA VAL A 44 31.48 15.66 50.50
C VAL A 44 30.10 15.72 49.82
N PHE A 45 29.14 16.45 50.40
CA PHE A 45 27.81 16.60 49.82
C PHE A 45 27.86 17.30 48.48
N ALA A 46 28.65 18.38 48.35
CA ALA A 46 28.85 19.07 47.05
C ALA A 46 29.47 18.15 46.00
N ALA A 47 30.50 17.36 46.39
CA ALA A 47 31.12 16.39 45.46
C ALA A 47 30.14 15.31 45.00
N ILE A 48 29.33 14.75 45.89
CA ILE A 48 28.30 13.76 45.52
C ILE A 48 27.27 14.38 44.58
N SER A 49 26.76 15.57 44.88
CA SER A 49 25.79 16.26 44.03
C SER A 49 26.35 16.57 42.64
N LEU A 50 27.61 17.04 42.55
CA LEU A 50 28.29 17.28 41.28
C LEU A 50 28.52 15.98 40.47
N LEU A 51 28.82 14.86 41.15
CA LEU A 51 28.93 13.55 40.49
C LEU A 51 27.59 13.08 39.92
N PHE A 52 26.48 13.29 40.61
CA PHE A 52 25.14 12.96 40.10
C PHE A 52 24.76 13.81 38.89
N THR A 53 24.98 15.13 38.96
CA THR A 53 24.70 16.03 37.82
C THR A 53 25.60 15.73 36.61
N TRP A 54 26.87 15.36 36.83
CA TRP A 54 27.78 14.96 35.77
C TRP A 54 27.33 13.67 35.06
N ARG A 55 26.92 12.64 35.84
CA ARG A 55 26.38 11.41 35.26
C ARG A 55 25.14 11.71 34.40
N ARG A 56 24.19 12.45 34.96
CA ARG A 56 22.93 12.79 34.27
C ARG A 56 23.16 13.55 32.96
N THR A 57 24.04 14.55 32.95
CA THR A 57 24.37 15.29 31.71
C THR A 57 25.08 14.44 30.68
N ARG A 58 25.95 13.53 31.09
CA ARG A 58 26.63 12.60 30.18
C ARG A 58 25.65 11.61 29.54
N ASP A 59 24.67 11.15 30.29
CA ASP A 59 23.67 10.21 29.81
C ASP A 59 22.75 10.89 28.75
N VAL A 60 22.34 12.13 28.99
CA VAL A 60 21.58 12.93 28.03
C VAL A 60 22.39 13.20 26.74
N GLN A 61 23.69 13.52 26.85
CA GLN A 61 24.54 13.73 25.67
C GLN A 61 24.71 12.46 24.84
N ARG A 62 24.89 11.30 25.48
CA ARG A 62 24.95 10.01 24.77
C ARG A 62 23.66 9.71 24.02
N LEU A 63 22.52 9.93 24.65
CA LEU A 63 21.21 9.74 24.01
C LEU A 63 21.06 10.65 22.78
N ALA A 64 21.50 11.90 22.86
CA ALA A 64 21.47 12.84 21.75
C ALA A 64 22.40 12.42 20.58
N GLU A 65 23.60 11.91 20.90
CA GLU A 65 24.56 11.40 19.89
C GLU A 65 24.04 10.14 19.20
N GLU A 66 23.40 9.22 19.94
CA GLU A 66 22.78 8.00 19.38
C GLU A 66 21.61 8.36 18.46
N LEU A 67 20.79 9.35 18.84
CA LEU A 67 19.68 9.86 18.04
C LEU A 67 20.15 10.52 16.74
N ASP A 68 21.19 11.34 16.81
CA ASP A 68 21.78 11.99 15.62
C ASP A 68 22.40 10.97 14.66
N GLY A 69 23.08 9.96 15.21
CA GLY A 69 23.61 8.84 14.44
C GLY A 69 22.53 8.07 13.69
N PHE A 70 21.36 7.83 14.32
CA PHE A 70 20.23 7.17 13.71
C PHE A 70 19.64 7.99 12.56
N LEU A 71 19.39 9.28 12.78
CA LEU A 71 18.84 10.18 11.75
C LEU A 71 19.78 10.32 10.54
N HIS A 72 21.09 10.27 10.74
CA HIS A 72 22.07 10.34 9.65
C HIS A 72 22.22 9.02 8.87
N MET A 73 21.99 7.87 9.49
CA MET A 73 21.96 6.58 8.77
C MET A 73 20.74 6.45 7.85
N GLU A 74 19.59 6.93 8.28
CA GLU A 74 18.34 6.88 7.49
C GLU A 74 18.41 7.77 6.24
N THR A 75 19.08 8.93 6.31
CA THR A 75 19.27 9.82 5.16
C THR A 75 20.21 9.27 4.08
N LYS A 76 21.06 8.29 4.39
CA LYS A 76 22.00 7.68 3.42
C LYS A 76 21.47 6.45 2.68
N GLY A 77 20.21 6.06 2.88
CA GLY A 77 19.57 4.99 2.09
C GLY A 77 20.17 3.59 2.26
N SER A 78 20.95 3.35 3.32
CA SER A 78 21.57 2.05 3.56
C SER A 78 20.59 1.12 4.29
N SER A 79 19.85 0.32 3.52
CA SER A 79 18.91 -0.69 4.01
C SER A 79 19.57 -1.90 4.73
N SER A 80 20.86 -1.82 5.00
CA SER A 80 21.67 -2.95 5.53
C SER A 80 21.97 -2.87 7.04
N GLY A 81 21.26 -2.06 7.79
CA GLY A 81 21.51 -1.89 9.22
C GLY A 81 20.29 -2.11 10.09
N ARG A 82 19.68 -3.33 10.04
CA ARG A 82 18.95 -3.85 11.20
C ARG A 82 19.98 -4.27 12.26
N GLY A 83 20.83 -3.34 12.70
CA GLY A 83 21.57 -3.49 13.92
C GLY A 83 20.57 -3.40 15.06
N ASP A 84 20.44 -4.46 15.83
CA ASP A 84 19.80 -4.44 17.13
C ASP A 84 20.29 -3.20 17.88
N MET A 85 19.42 -2.21 18.01
CA MET A 85 19.69 -1.00 18.75
C MET A 85 19.64 -1.39 20.24
N GLN A 86 20.73 -2.03 20.71
CA GLN A 86 20.94 -2.27 22.15
C GLN A 86 21.33 -0.93 22.76
N MET A 87 20.36 -0.06 22.99
CA MET A 87 20.57 1.08 23.88
C MET A 87 20.92 0.54 25.26
N GLN A 88 22.08 0.95 25.78
CA GLN A 88 22.53 0.52 27.09
C GLN A 88 21.49 0.88 28.16
N HIS A 89 21.17 -0.08 29.02
CA HIS A 89 20.22 0.10 30.13
C HIS A 89 20.71 1.19 31.08
N PHE A 90 20.03 2.30 31.08
CA PHE A 90 20.15 3.31 32.13
C PHE A 90 19.15 2.97 33.25
N ARG A 91 19.63 2.92 34.46
CA ARG A 91 18.88 2.41 35.60
C ARG A 91 18.25 3.49 36.48
N GLU A 92 17.73 4.60 35.97
CA GLU A 92 17.06 5.57 36.84
C GLU A 92 15.94 6.37 36.15
N GLY A 93 14.67 6.06 36.50
CA GLY A 93 13.54 6.97 36.52
C GLY A 93 13.07 7.57 35.18
N ASP A 94 12.93 8.89 35.16
CA ASP A 94 12.31 9.65 34.07
C ASP A 94 13.04 9.56 32.71
N LEU A 95 14.36 9.33 32.72
CA LEU A 95 15.16 9.16 31.49
C LEU A 95 14.92 7.83 30.80
N GLU A 96 14.59 6.78 31.51
CA GLU A 96 14.25 5.47 30.95
C GLU A 96 12.89 5.52 30.24
N VAL A 97 11.91 6.20 30.83
CA VAL A 97 10.61 6.44 30.24
C VAL A 97 10.73 7.27 28.95
N LEU A 98 11.55 8.33 28.98
CA LEU A 98 11.79 9.18 27.81
C LEU A 98 12.48 8.39 26.68
N ARG A 99 13.45 7.55 27.02
CA ARG A 99 14.14 6.68 26.07
C ARG A 99 13.17 5.70 25.39
N ASP A 100 12.34 5.01 26.20
CA ASP A 100 11.34 4.08 25.68
C ASP A 100 10.35 4.76 24.73
N GLU A 101 9.95 6.00 25.02
CA GLU A 101 9.04 6.74 24.17
C GLU A 101 9.71 7.20 22.87
N ILE A 102 10.99 7.63 22.93
CA ILE A 102 11.78 7.96 21.76
C ILE A 102 11.99 6.72 20.88
N GLU A 103 12.32 5.56 21.44
CA GLU A 103 12.49 4.30 20.71
C GLU A 103 11.20 3.90 19.99
N LYS A 104 10.05 3.99 20.66
CA LYS A 104 8.73 3.76 20.02
C LYS A 104 8.45 4.73 18.90
N LEU A 105 8.79 6.00 19.05
CA LEU A 105 8.63 7.01 17.99
C LEU A 105 9.53 6.71 16.80
N LEU A 106 10.80 6.35 17.00
CA LEU A 106 11.73 5.97 15.95
C LEU A 106 11.27 4.75 15.18
N VAL A 107 10.81 3.70 15.88
CA VAL A 107 10.24 2.49 15.24
C VAL A 107 9.00 2.84 14.40
N ARG A 108 8.11 3.70 14.91
CA ARG A 108 6.94 4.16 14.15
C ARG A 108 7.35 4.97 12.92
N LEU A 109 8.31 5.87 13.06
CA LEU A 109 8.78 6.73 11.97
C LEU A 109 9.49 5.92 10.89
N SER A 110 10.35 4.98 11.28
CA SER A 110 11.01 4.04 10.36
C SER A 110 9.99 3.17 9.61
N ARG A 111 8.95 2.68 10.31
CA ARG A 111 7.87 1.94 9.67
C ARG A 111 7.07 2.78 8.67
N GLN A 112 6.76 4.03 9.02
CA GLN A 112 6.07 4.95 8.11
C GLN A 112 6.92 5.30 6.89
N SER A 113 8.21 5.56 7.08
CA SER A 113 9.17 5.80 6.00
C SER A 113 9.25 4.60 5.05
N ALA A 114 9.35 3.38 5.58
CA ALA A 114 9.38 2.15 4.79
C ALA A 114 8.09 1.95 3.98
N LEU A 115 6.91 2.24 4.55
CA LEU A 115 5.63 2.19 3.84
C LEU A 115 5.58 3.22 2.71
N LEU A 116 5.97 4.47 2.98
CA LEU A 116 6.01 5.53 1.96
C LEU A 116 6.98 5.20 0.81
N MET A 117 8.13 4.59 1.12
CA MET A 117 9.06 4.14 0.08
C MET A 117 8.50 2.99 -0.75
N ALA A 118 7.79 2.05 -0.13
CA ALA A 118 7.10 0.97 -0.82
C ALA A 118 6.00 1.51 -1.75
N ASP A 119 5.17 2.43 -1.26
CA ASP A 119 4.11 3.09 -2.04
C ASP A 119 4.70 3.88 -3.22
N LYS A 120 5.78 4.65 -2.98
CA LYS A 120 6.48 5.39 -4.03
C LYS A 120 7.06 4.48 -5.10
N ARG A 121 7.64 3.33 -4.70
CA ARG A 121 8.16 2.33 -5.62
C ARG A 121 7.05 1.72 -6.46
N GLN A 122 5.96 1.31 -5.83
CA GLN A 122 4.79 0.76 -6.50
C GLN A 122 4.20 1.75 -7.50
N LEU A 123 4.10 3.03 -7.14
CA LEU A 123 3.66 4.08 -8.06
C LEU A 123 4.61 4.25 -9.25
N SER A 124 5.93 4.22 -9.02
CA SER A 124 6.93 4.34 -10.09
C SER A 124 6.88 3.16 -11.05
N GLU A 125 6.73 1.94 -10.54
CA GLU A 125 6.56 0.73 -11.33
C GLU A 125 5.28 0.80 -12.17
N ALA A 126 4.15 1.20 -11.57
CA ALA A 126 2.89 1.39 -12.28
C ALA A 126 2.97 2.43 -13.40
N LEU A 127 3.65 3.58 -13.17
CA LEU A 127 3.87 4.60 -14.21
C LEU A 127 4.75 4.08 -15.37
N ALA A 128 5.77 3.28 -15.06
CA ALA A 128 6.61 2.66 -16.10
C ALA A 128 5.79 1.69 -16.94
N ASP A 129 4.98 0.86 -16.33
CA ASP A 129 4.11 -0.10 -17.02
C ASP A 129 3.06 0.60 -17.90
N ILE A 130 2.39 1.64 -17.39
CA ILE A 130 1.47 2.47 -18.15
C ILE A 130 2.17 3.05 -19.39
N SER A 131 3.38 3.59 -19.20
CA SER A 131 4.13 4.19 -20.30
C SER A 131 4.46 3.15 -21.39
N HIS A 132 4.82 1.94 -20.99
CA HIS A 132 5.06 0.83 -21.90
C HIS A 132 3.78 0.40 -22.66
N GLN A 133 2.66 0.26 -21.94
CA GLN A 133 1.39 -0.18 -22.51
C GLN A 133 0.77 0.85 -23.47
N ILE A 134 1.06 2.14 -23.28
CA ILE A 134 0.65 3.21 -24.21
C ILE A 134 1.59 3.31 -25.41
N ARG A 135 2.91 3.15 -25.19
CA ARG A 135 3.91 3.30 -26.26
C ARG A 135 3.71 2.30 -27.39
N THR A 136 3.42 1.04 -27.07
CA THR A 136 3.26 -0.04 -28.08
C THR A 136 2.14 0.27 -29.08
N PRO A 137 0.88 0.54 -28.70
CA PRO A 137 -0.17 0.87 -29.63
C PRO A 137 0.07 2.21 -30.36
N LEU A 138 0.69 3.21 -29.71
CA LEU A 138 1.06 4.47 -30.37
C LEU A 138 2.09 4.25 -31.48
N THR A 139 3.09 3.42 -31.25
CA THR A 139 4.09 3.07 -32.27
C THR A 139 3.42 2.37 -33.46
N SER A 140 2.52 1.43 -33.18
CA SER A 140 1.74 0.74 -34.25
C SER A 140 0.84 1.70 -35.02
N LEU A 141 0.15 2.63 -34.34
CA LEU A 141 -0.66 3.68 -34.98
C LEU A 141 0.17 4.57 -35.89
N ASN A 142 1.37 4.98 -35.47
CA ASN A 142 2.26 5.79 -36.32
C ASN A 142 2.69 5.03 -37.57
N LEU A 143 3.07 3.75 -37.43
CA LEU A 143 3.40 2.90 -38.57
C LEU A 143 2.23 2.74 -39.55
N GLN A 144 1.02 2.52 -39.04
CA GLN A 144 -0.18 2.40 -39.88
C GLN A 144 -0.55 3.72 -40.56
N ALA A 145 -0.36 4.86 -39.87
CA ALA A 145 -0.55 6.18 -40.45
C ALA A 145 0.43 6.46 -41.60
N GLU A 146 1.69 6.02 -41.46
CA GLU A 146 2.67 6.08 -42.58
C GLU A 146 2.26 5.19 -43.76
N ARG A 147 1.79 3.98 -43.50
CA ARG A 147 1.28 3.08 -44.52
C ARG A 147 0.08 3.68 -45.26
N LEU A 148 -0.85 4.36 -44.58
CA LEU A 148 -1.99 5.03 -45.18
C LEU A 148 -1.60 6.16 -46.15
N ARG A 149 -0.40 6.73 -46.01
CA ARG A 149 0.14 7.75 -46.95
C ARG A 149 0.62 7.14 -48.26
N SER A 150 0.81 5.83 -48.33
CA SER A 150 1.21 5.16 -49.58
C SER A 150 0.09 5.18 -50.60
N SER A 151 0.40 5.58 -51.82
CA SER A 151 -0.52 5.59 -52.95
C SER A 151 -0.79 4.17 -53.52
N ALA A 152 -0.09 3.15 -53.05
CA ALA A 152 -0.19 1.79 -53.55
C ALA A 152 -1.26 0.92 -52.87
N LEU A 153 -2.00 1.45 -51.89
CA LEU A 153 -3.04 0.71 -51.18
C LEU A 153 -4.34 0.63 -51.96
N THR A 154 -4.92 -0.56 -51.97
CA THR A 154 -6.32 -0.76 -52.42
C THR A 154 -7.30 -0.15 -51.42
N GLU A 155 -8.52 0.10 -51.84
CA GLU A 155 -9.56 0.68 -50.98
C GLU A 155 -9.92 -0.26 -49.81
N ASP A 156 -9.87 -1.58 -50.03
CA ASP A 156 -10.15 -2.58 -48.98
C ASP A 156 -9.02 -2.62 -47.92
N GLU A 157 -7.77 -2.55 -48.37
CA GLU A 157 -6.60 -2.44 -47.45
C GLU A 157 -6.66 -1.15 -46.63
N ARG A 158 -7.04 -0.03 -47.24
CA ARG A 158 -7.22 1.26 -46.56
C ARG A 158 -8.30 1.16 -45.48
N ARG A 159 -9.44 0.55 -45.79
CA ARG A 159 -10.54 0.32 -44.82
C ARG A 159 -10.13 -0.62 -43.71
N ALA A 160 -9.34 -1.66 -43.98
CA ALA A 160 -8.82 -2.58 -42.97
C ALA A 160 -7.88 -1.85 -41.99
N LEU A 161 -6.94 -1.06 -42.50
CA LEU A 161 -6.02 -0.25 -41.68
C LEU A 161 -6.77 0.75 -40.79
N LEU A 162 -7.78 1.46 -41.34
CA LEU A 162 -8.60 2.40 -40.59
C LEU A 162 -9.36 1.71 -39.46
N ARG A 163 -9.92 0.53 -39.68
CA ARG A 163 -10.60 -0.26 -38.63
C ARG A 163 -9.64 -0.68 -37.55
N GLU A 164 -8.45 -1.13 -37.91
CA GLU A 164 -7.41 -1.52 -36.95
C GLU A 164 -6.93 -0.34 -36.09
N MET A 165 -6.68 0.83 -36.73
CA MET A 165 -6.34 2.07 -36.03
C MET A 165 -7.45 2.52 -35.07
N THR A 166 -8.70 2.48 -35.48
CA THR A 166 -9.85 2.81 -34.63
C THR A 166 -9.93 1.87 -33.44
N GLY A 167 -9.72 0.56 -33.64
CA GLY A 167 -9.65 -0.42 -32.55
C GLY A 167 -8.53 -0.12 -31.55
N MET A 168 -7.34 0.28 -32.05
CA MET A 168 -6.22 0.66 -31.14
C MET A 168 -6.53 1.92 -30.36
N LEU A 169 -7.12 2.95 -30.99
CA LEU A 169 -7.53 4.17 -30.29
C LEU A 169 -8.57 3.88 -29.19
N SER A 170 -9.57 3.04 -29.49
CA SER A 170 -10.58 2.62 -28.52
C SER A 170 -9.94 1.89 -27.32
N ARG A 171 -8.95 1.03 -27.58
CA ARG A 171 -8.20 0.33 -26.50
C ARG A 171 -7.42 1.30 -25.62
N ILE A 172 -6.73 2.29 -26.22
CA ILE A 172 -6.02 3.34 -25.44
C ILE A 172 -7.02 4.15 -24.60
N GLY A 173 -8.16 4.55 -25.18
CA GLY A 173 -9.22 5.27 -24.49
C GLY A 173 -9.73 4.48 -23.27
N TRP A 174 -10.04 3.21 -23.45
CA TRP A 174 -10.46 2.31 -22.37
C TRP A 174 -9.37 2.18 -21.28
N LEU A 175 -8.10 2.03 -21.67
CA LEU A 175 -6.97 1.96 -20.73
C LEU A 175 -6.90 3.20 -19.83
N VAL A 176 -6.95 4.40 -20.45
CA VAL A 176 -6.89 5.68 -19.71
C VAL A 176 -8.09 5.82 -18.77
N GLU A 177 -9.30 5.50 -19.24
CA GLU A 177 -10.51 5.56 -18.41
C GLU A 177 -10.45 4.61 -17.21
N THR A 178 -10.01 3.37 -17.45
CA THR A 178 -9.85 2.35 -16.38
C THR A 178 -8.82 2.78 -15.34
N LEU A 179 -7.70 3.36 -15.79
CA LEU A 179 -6.67 3.89 -14.88
C LEU A 179 -7.18 5.06 -14.05
N LEU A 180 -7.98 5.97 -14.63
CA LEU A 180 -8.61 7.07 -13.91
C LEU A 180 -9.61 6.56 -12.87
N LYS A 181 -10.44 5.55 -13.22
CA LYS A 181 -11.36 4.89 -12.29
C LYS A 181 -10.58 4.28 -11.11
N LEU A 182 -9.54 3.51 -11.40
CA LEU A 182 -8.70 2.86 -10.40
C LEU A 182 -8.03 3.89 -9.47
N SER A 183 -7.44 4.95 -10.03
CA SER A 183 -6.81 6.02 -9.27
C SER A 183 -7.79 6.73 -8.32
N LYS A 184 -9.02 7.00 -8.76
CA LYS A 184 -10.05 7.61 -7.92
C LYS A 184 -10.49 6.71 -6.76
N LEU A 185 -10.62 5.39 -7.02
CA LEU A 185 -10.96 4.40 -5.99
C LEU A 185 -9.88 4.31 -4.92
N GLU A 186 -8.61 4.24 -5.32
CA GLU A 186 -7.47 4.15 -4.40
C GLU A 186 -7.23 5.41 -3.60
N ALA A 187 -7.48 6.57 -4.19
CA ALA A 187 -7.45 7.84 -3.47
C ALA A 187 -8.62 8.00 -2.48
N GLY A 188 -9.57 7.05 -2.45
CA GLY A 188 -10.76 7.13 -1.59
C GLY A 188 -11.66 8.33 -1.92
N THR A 189 -11.55 8.89 -3.13
CA THR A 189 -12.33 10.07 -3.56
C THR A 189 -13.71 9.71 -4.11
N VAL A 190 -13.94 8.41 -4.33
CA VAL A 190 -15.24 7.91 -4.83
C VAL A 190 -16.19 7.71 -3.64
N VAL A 191 -17.32 8.40 -3.68
CA VAL A 191 -18.42 8.16 -2.76
C VAL A 191 -19.36 7.15 -3.41
N MET A 192 -19.29 5.88 -2.97
CA MET A 192 -20.15 4.83 -3.46
C MET A 192 -21.55 4.96 -2.84
N ARG A 193 -22.58 4.82 -3.67
CA ARG A 193 -23.96 4.75 -3.22
C ARG A 193 -24.23 3.38 -2.60
N LYS A 194 -25.12 3.34 -1.62
CA LYS A 194 -25.54 2.08 -0.99
C LYS A 194 -27.01 1.83 -1.32
N GLU A 195 -27.24 1.14 -2.42
CA GLU A 195 -28.57 0.77 -2.92
C GLU A 195 -28.72 -0.76 -2.86
N GLU A 196 -29.94 -1.25 -2.72
CA GLU A 196 -30.23 -2.68 -2.82
C GLU A 196 -30.71 -3.00 -4.24
N PHE A 197 -30.10 -4.00 -4.86
CA PHE A 197 -30.45 -4.44 -6.21
C PHE A 197 -30.31 -5.96 -6.36
N PRO A 198 -31.10 -6.59 -7.27
CA PRO A 198 -31.04 -8.02 -7.50
C PRO A 198 -29.73 -8.44 -8.18
N ALA A 199 -28.99 -9.36 -7.56
CA ALA A 199 -27.71 -9.86 -8.08
C ALA A 199 -27.86 -10.56 -9.43
N GLY A 200 -29.00 -11.23 -9.67
CA GLY A 200 -29.30 -11.92 -10.91
C GLY A 200 -29.50 -10.98 -12.10
N GLU A 201 -30.16 -9.84 -11.90
CA GLU A 201 -30.35 -8.82 -12.93
C GLU A 201 -29.01 -8.16 -13.27
N LEU A 202 -28.22 -7.80 -12.26
CA LEU A 202 -26.89 -7.26 -12.45
C LEU A 202 -25.98 -8.20 -13.25
N ALA A 203 -25.97 -9.50 -12.94
CA ALA A 203 -25.15 -10.47 -13.63
C ALA A 203 -25.55 -10.62 -15.12
N ARG A 204 -26.87 -10.61 -15.40
CA ARG A 204 -27.38 -10.62 -16.78
C ARG A 204 -27.02 -9.34 -17.53
N GLU A 205 -27.14 -8.18 -16.90
CA GLU A 205 -26.77 -6.90 -17.51
C GLU A 205 -25.28 -6.82 -17.81
N ALA A 206 -24.43 -7.32 -16.92
CA ALA A 206 -22.99 -7.40 -17.10
C ALA A 206 -22.58 -8.30 -18.28
N LEU A 207 -23.40 -9.30 -18.63
CA LEU A 207 -23.15 -10.21 -19.75
C LEU A 207 -23.56 -9.62 -21.11
N LYS A 208 -24.60 -8.77 -21.17
CA LYS A 208 -25.19 -8.24 -22.42
C LYS A 208 -24.16 -7.73 -23.46
N PRO A 209 -23.13 -6.96 -23.10
CA PRO A 209 -22.15 -6.47 -24.06
C PRO A 209 -21.37 -7.55 -24.79
N PHE A 210 -21.36 -8.77 -24.27
CA PHE A 210 -20.60 -9.89 -24.80
C PHE A 210 -21.44 -10.88 -25.63
N GLU A 211 -22.77 -10.76 -25.69
CA GLU A 211 -23.67 -11.72 -26.35
C GLU A 211 -23.30 -11.95 -27.81
N ILE A 212 -23.04 -10.88 -28.57
CA ILE A 212 -22.64 -10.99 -29.99
C ILE A 212 -21.27 -11.68 -30.11
N SER A 213 -20.32 -11.35 -29.25
CA SER A 213 -18.99 -11.98 -29.27
C SER A 213 -19.07 -13.46 -28.94
N MET A 214 -19.89 -13.82 -27.97
CA MET A 214 -20.13 -15.20 -27.56
C MET A 214 -20.78 -16.01 -28.72
N GLU A 215 -21.76 -15.44 -29.42
CA GLU A 215 -22.39 -16.08 -30.59
C GLU A 215 -21.35 -16.33 -31.70
N ILE A 216 -20.49 -15.36 -32.00
CA ILE A 216 -19.44 -15.51 -33.01
C ILE A 216 -18.44 -16.62 -32.64
N HIS A 217 -18.08 -16.78 -31.36
CA HIS A 217 -17.15 -17.81 -30.92
C HIS A 217 -17.83 -19.11 -30.46
N GLY A 218 -19.16 -19.20 -30.61
CA GLY A 218 -19.93 -20.37 -30.18
C GLY A 218 -19.88 -20.63 -28.65
N GLN A 219 -19.60 -19.60 -27.84
CA GLN A 219 -19.52 -19.71 -26.41
C GLN A 219 -20.90 -19.65 -25.75
N GLU A 220 -21.13 -20.42 -24.71
CA GLU A 220 -22.40 -20.47 -24.00
C GLU A 220 -22.24 -19.93 -22.56
N CYS A 221 -23.26 -19.21 -22.06
CA CYS A 221 -23.35 -18.84 -20.64
C CYS A 221 -24.49 -19.60 -19.96
N ILE A 222 -24.17 -20.26 -18.85
CA ILE A 222 -25.13 -21.01 -18.03
C ILE A 222 -25.30 -20.27 -16.71
N PHE A 223 -26.55 -19.84 -16.44
CA PHE A 223 -26.91 -19.23 -15.17
C PHE A 223 -27.46 -20.29 -14.21
N ASP A 224 -26.87 -20.36 -13.01
CA ASP A 224 -27.41 -21.10 -11.86
C ASP A 224 -27.79 -20.11 -10.76
N LEU A 225 -29.02 -19.62 -10.87
CA LEU A 225 -29.56 -18.57 -10.01
C LEU A 225 -30.43 -19.21 -8.92
N SER A 226 -29.83 -19.63 -7.83
CA SER A 226 -30.55 -20.16 -6.67
C SER A 226 -31.11 -19.01 -5.83
N GLY A 227 -32.39 -18.68 -6.01
CA GLY A 227 -33.06 -17.56 -5.35
C GLY A 227 -32.88 -16.22 -6.08
N GLU A 228 -33.28 -15.14 -5.45
CA GLU A 228 -33.07 -13.76 -5.92
C GLU A 228 -32.32 -12.93 -4.87
N PRO A 229 -31.06 -13.24 -4.61
CA PRO A 229 -30.29 -12.52 -3.59
C PRO A 229 -30.09 -11.06 -4.01
N ALA A 230 -30.28 -10.15 -3.02
CA ALA A 230 -30.01 -8.73 -3.21
C ALA A 230 -28.62 -8.38 -2.67
N ILE A 231 -27.88 -7.59 -3.47
CA ILE A 231 -26.61 -6.98 -3.07
C ILE A 231 -26.90 -5.56 -2.62
N ARG A 232 -26.21 -5.13 -1.55
CA ARG A 232 -26.19 -3.75 -1.08
C ARG A 232 -24.88 -3.08 -1.44
N GLY A 233 -24.91 -2.20 -2.44
CA GLY A 233 -23.70 -1.53 -2.96
C GLY A 233 -24.06 -0.44 -3.96
N ASP A 234 -23.07 0.02 -4.71
CA ASP A 234 -23.26 0.93 -5.86
C ASP A 234 -23.45 0.08 -7.12
N TYR A 235 -24.65 0.14 -7.67
CA TYR A 235 -25.03 -0.65 -8.86
C TYR A 235 -24.04 -0.47 -10.00
N THR A 236 -23.64 0.78 -10.30
CA THR A 236 -22.77 1.09 -11.43
C THR A 236 -21.36 0.52 -11.25
N TRP A 237 -20.80 0.67 -10.06
CA TRP A 237 -19.48 0.14 -9.76
C TRP A 237 -19.49 -1.39 -9.66
N THR A 238 -20.51 -1.97 -9.03
CA THR A 238 -20.65 -3.43 -8.95
C THR A 238 -20.81 -4.04 -10.36
N LEU A 239 -21.62 -3.39 -11.23
CA LEU A 239 -21.78 -3.80 -12.63
C LEU A 239 -20.44 -3.81 -13.37
N GLU A 240 -19.63 -2.76 -13.20
CA GLU A 240 -18.28 -2.66 -13.78
C GLU A 240 -17.37 -3.79 -13.28
N ALA A 241 -17.42 -4.11 -11.97
CA ALA A 241 -16.62 -5.20 -11.41
C ALA A 241 -17.00 -6.57 -12.00
N VAL A 242 -18.31 -6.89 -12.05
CA VAL A 242 -18.81 -8.15 -12.60
C VAL A 242 -18.50 -8.24 -14.11
N HIS A 243 -18.67 -7.13 -14.85
CA HIS A 243 -18.33 -7.04 -16.27
C HIS A 243 -16.85 -7.37 -16.52
N ASN A 244 -15.92 -6.84 -15.73
CA ASN A 244 -14.49 -7.14 -15.86
C ASN A 244 -14.16 -8.61 -15.59
N VAL A 245 -14.84 -9.24 -14.62
CA VAL A 245 -14.64 -10.66 -14.33
C VAL A 245 -15.23 -11.54 -15.43
N ILE A 246 -16.43 -11.23 -15.93
CA ILE A 246 -17.05 -11.95 -17.08
C ILE A 246 -16.18 -11.82 -18.32
N LYS A 247 -15.69 -10.62 -18.63
CA LYS A 247 -14.77 -10.39 -19.73
C LYS A 247 -13.55 -11.29 -19.65
N ASN A 248 -12.92 -11.33 -18.49
CA ASN A 248 -11.74 -12.19 -18.25
C ASN A 248 -12.08 -13.68 -18.43
N ALA A 249 -13.21 -14.14 -17.91
CA ALA A 249 -13.66 -15.52 -18.09
C ALA A 249 -13.88 -15.88 -19.56
N LEU A 250 -14.52 -15.00 -20.34
CA LEU A 250 -14.75 -15.20 -21.77
C LEU A 250 -13.46 -15.22 -22.59
N GLU A 251 -12.50 -14.34 -22.28
CA GLU A 251 -11.19 -14.28 -22.94
C GLU A 251 -10.38 -15.58 -22.75
N HIS A 252 -10.58 -16.29 -21.64
CA HIS A 252 -9.93 -17.57 -21.33
C HIS A 252 -10.76 -18.78 -21.71
N THR A 253 -12.00 -18.59 -22.15
CA THR A 253 -12.89 -19.66 -22.62
C THR A 253 -12.57 -19.97 -24.10
N PRO A 254 -12.30 -21.24 -24.48
CA PRO A 254 -12.07 -21.60 -25.87
C PRO A 254 -13.34 -21.44 -26.72
N GLU A 255 -13.17 -21.48 -28.04
CA GLU A 255 -14.31 -21.54 -28.98
C GLU A 255 -15.18 -22.76 -28.67
N GLY A 256 -16.51 -22.57 -28.67
CA GLY A 256 -17.48 -23.59 -28.26
C GLY A 256 -17.49 -23.89 -26.77
N GLY A 257 -16.72 -23.15 -25.98
CA GLY A 257 -16.64 -23.34 -24.53
C GLY A 257 -17.79 -22.72 -23.74
N ARG A 258 -17.75 -22.85 -22.41
CA ARG A 258 -18.83 -22.42 -21.54
C ARG A 258 -18.33 -21.59 -20.38
N ILE A 259 -19.16 -20.64 -19.93
CA ILE A 259 -19.02 -19.98 -18.64
C ILE A 259 -20.24 -20.30 -17.77
N TRP A 260 -20.04 -20.39 -16.48
CA TRP A 260 -21.11 -20.58 -15.49
C TRP A 260 -21.09 -19.39 -14.54
N ILE A 261 -22.27 -18.80 -14.34
CA ILE A 261 -22.49 -17.75 -13.36
C ILE A 261 -23.48 -18.28 -12.34
N SER A 262 -23.03 -18.48 -11.12
CA SER A 262 -23.87 -18.95 -10.03
C SER A 262 -23.97 -17.93 -8.91
N LEU A 263 -25.16 -17.84 -8.31
CA LEU A 263 -25.43 -16.97 -7.17
C LEU A 263 -25.69 -17.82 -5.94
N ARG A 264 -25.12 -17.40 -4.81
CA ARG A 264 -25.35 -18.02 -3.52
C ARG A 264 -25.59 -16.96 -2.47
N GLU A 265 -26.52 -17.24 -1.59
CA GLU A 265 -26.84 -16.37 -0.45
C GLU A 265 -26.58 -17.11 0.85
N THR A 266 -25.93 -16.41 1.76
CA THR A 266 -25.73 -16.84 3.15
C THR A 266 -26.18 -15.72 4.09
N PRO A 267 -26.37 -15.99 5.40
CA PRO A 267 -26.68 -14.93 6.35
C PRO A 267 -25.64 -13.81 6.43
N LEU A 268 -24.39 -14.04 5.99
CA LEU A 268 -23.27 -13.11 6.12
C LEU A 268 -22.94 -12.37 4.82
N PHE A 269 -23.19 -12.98 3.67
CA PHE A 269 -22.80 -12.42 2.36
C PHE A 269 -23.64 -12.99 1.22
N VAL A 270 -23.68 -12.24 0.12
CA VAL A 270 -24.09 -12.71 -1.20
C VAL A 270 -22.83 -13.00 -2.01
N GLU A 271 -22.83 -14.12 -2.75
CA GLU A 271 -21.68 -14.58 -3.53
C GLU A 271 -22.08 -14.73 -4.99
N ILE A 272 -21.30 -14.10 -5.88
CA ILE A 272 -21.34 -14.31 -7.34
C ILE A 272 -20.12 -15.14 -7.70
N VAL A 273 -20.32 -16.32 -8.27
CA VAL A 273 -19.24 -17.21 -8.72
C VAL A 273 -19.28 -17.31 -10.23
N ILE A 274 -18.18 -16.95 -10.88
CA ILE A 274 -18.00 -17.01 -12.33
C ILE A 274 -16.90 -18.03 -12.60
N THR A 275 -17.23 -19.07 -13.39
CA THR A 275 -16.32 -20.16 -13.74
C THR A 275 -16.25 -20.30 -15.26
N ASP A 276 -15.08 -20.47 -15.83
CA ASP A 276 -14.86 -20.71 -17.24
C ASP A 276 -14.57 -22.20 -17.52
N SER A 277 -14.57 -22.59 -18.81
CA SER A 277 -14.16 -23.92 -19.27
C SER A 277 -12.76 -23.92 -19.88
N GLY A 278 -11.94 -22.92 -19.58
CA GLY A 278 -10.57 -22.79 -20.07
C GLY A 278 -9.57 -23.74 -19.36
N GLU A 279 -8.31 -23.49 -19.59
CA GLU A 279 -7.21 -24.28 -19.02
C GLU A 279 -7.04 -24.05 -17.50
N GLY A 280 -7.72 -23.04 -16.93
CA GLY A 280 -7.57 -22.62 -15.55
C GLY A 280 -6.38 -21.66 -15.34
N ILE A 281 -6.14 -21.35 -14.07
CA ILE A 281 -5.10 -20.41 -13.65
C ILE A 281 -3.93 -21.23 -13.08
N ALA A 282 -2.72 -21.01 -13.57
CA ALA A 282 -1.54 -21.69 -13.01
C ALA A 282 -1.30 -21.28 -11.55
N ASP A 283 -0.89 -22.22 -10.70
CA ASP A 283 -0.71 -21.98 -9.26
C ASP A 283 0.24 -20.80 -8.96
N LYS A 284 1.26 -20.61 -9.80
CA LYS A 284 2.20 -19.47 -9.70
C LYS A 284 1.56 -18.12 -10.01
N ASP A 285 0.48 -18.10 -10.82
CA ASP A 285 -0.21 -16.89 -11.26
C ASP A 285 -1.32 -16.48 -10.29
N LEU A 286 -1.90 -17.45 -9.54
CA LEU A 286 -3.00 -17.19 -8.59
C LEU A 286 -2.76 -16.04 -7.61
N PRO A 287 -1.57 -15.88 -6.99
CA PRO A 287 -1.32 -14.76 -6.08
C PRO A 287 -1.31 -13.40 -6.77
N HIS A 288 -1.07 -13.38 -8.10
CA HIS A 288 -0.78 -12.18 -8.87
C HIS A 288 -1.91 -11.72 -9.79
N VAL A 289 -2.96 -12.54 -10.02
CA VAL A 289 -4.03 -12.24 -10.99
C VAL A 289 -4.77 -10.93 -10.74
N PHE A 290 -4.74 -10.41 -9.52
CA PHE A 290 -5.32 -9.13 -9.14
C PHE A 290 -4.33 -7.97 -9.10
N GLU A 291 -3.06 -8.22 -9.42
CA GLU A 291 -2.06 -7.16 -9.54
C GLU A 291 -2.26 -6.39 -10.83
N ARG A 292 -1.95 -5.10 -10.80
CA ARG A 292 -2.05 -4.25 -12.00
C ARG A 292 -1.04 -4.68 -13.04
N PHE A 293 -1.47 -4.66 -14.30
CA PHE A 293 -0.64 -5.01 -15.46
C PHE A 293 -0.15 -6.46 -15.46
N TYR A 294 -0.57 -7.27 -14.49
CA TYR A 294 -0.22 -8.67 -14.48
C TYR A 294 -0.93 -9.41 -15.64
N ARG A 295 -0.15 -10.21 -16.36
CA ARG A 295 -0.62 -11.02 -17.46
C ARG A 295 -0.01 -12.40 -17.33
N GLY A 296 -0.86 -13.42 -17.21
CA GLY A 296 -0.42 -14.81 -17.26
C GLY A 296 0.20 -15.14 -18.63
N GLN A 297 0.88 -16.28 -18.72
CA GLN A 297 1.59 -16.69 -19.94
C GLN A 297 0.69 -16.80 -21.19
N ASN A 298 -0.60 -17.11 -21.00
CA ASN A 298 -1.59 -17.31 -22.07
C ASN A 298 -2.55 -16.10 -22.23
N ALA A 299 -2.16 -14.90 -21.81
CA ALA A 299 -3.03 -13.74 -21.88
C ALA A 299 -3.28 -13.32 -23.36
N ALA A 300 -4.56 -13.12 -23.71
CA ALA A 300 -4.97 -12.68 -25.04
C ALA A 300 -4.28 -11.36 -25.46
N ALA A 301 -3.97 -11.23 -26.75
CA ALA A 301 -3.40 -10.02 -27.31
C ALA A 301 -4.38 -8.85 -27.14
N GLY A 302 -3.98 -7.79 -26.42
CA GLY A 302 -4.81 -6.60 -26.20
C GLY A 302 -5.42 -6.49 -24.78
N ASN A 303 -5.20 -7.48 -23.91
CA ASN A 303 -5.54 -7.36 -22.49
C ASN A 303 -4.41 -6.63 -21.75
N PHE A 304 -4.74 -5.55 -21.02
CA PHE A 304 -3.76 -4.74 -20.30
C PHE A 304 -3.51 -5.20 -18.84
N GLY A 305 -4.21 -6.24 -18.37
CA GLY A 305 -4.07 -6.75 -16.99
C GLY A 305 -4.58 -5.80 -15.91
N ILE A 306 -5.57 -4.95 -16.21
CA ILE A 306 -6.09 -3.96 -15.24
C ILE A 306 -7.51 -4.31 -14.78
N GLY A 307 -8.27 -5.06 -15.57
CA GLY A 307 -9.69 -5.31 -15.30
C GLY A 307 -9.94 -6.02 -13.96
N LEU A 308 -9.16 -7.05 -13.64
CA LEU A 308 -9.27 -7.77 -12.36
C LEU A 308 -8.81 -6.91 -11.17
N ALA A 309 -7.78 -6.10 -11.36
CA ALA A 309 -7.34 -5.14 -10.34
C ALA A 309 -8.42 -4.09 -10.04
N LEU A 310 -9.12 -3.59 -11.08
CA LEU A 310 -10.26 -2.69 -10.92
C LEU A 310 -11.41 -3.39 -10.17
N ALA A 311 -11.77 -4.62 -10.55
CA ALA A 311 -12.80 -5.39 -9.86
C ALA A 311 -12.48 -5.59 -8.37
N ARG A 312 -11.23 -5.91 -8.03
CA ARG A 312 -10.78 -6.03 -6.64
C ARG A 312 -10.90 -4.70 -5.88
N SER A 313 -10.50 -3.59 -6.49
CA SER A 313 -10.58 -2.27 -5.85
C SER A 313 -12.02 -1.82 -5.62
N ILE A 314 -12.93 -2.13 -6.56
CA ILE A 314 -14.36 -1.86 -6.41
C ILE A 314 -14.93 -2.65 -5.23
N LEU A 315 -14.71 -3.97 -5.20
CA LEU A 315 -15.23 -4.81 -4.12
C LEU A 315 -14.68 -4.39 -2.76
N ALA A 316 -13.40 -4.05 -2.67
CA ALA A 316 -12.79 -3.53 -1.44
C ALA A 316 -13.47 -2.24 -0.96
N GLY A 317 -13.83 -1.33 -1.86
CA GLY A 317 -14.59 -0.12 -1.55
C GLY A 317 -16.02 -0.38 -1.09
N GLU A 318 -16.62 -1.50 -1.48
CA GLU A 318 -17.97 -1.95 -1.11
C GLU A 318 -17.98 -2.93 0.08
N ASN A 319 -16.90 -3.05 0.82
CA ASN A 319 -16.73 -4.02 1.91
C ASN A 319 -16.90 -5.47 1.43
N GLY A 320 -16.50 -5.76 0.20
CA GLY A 320 -16.51 -7.08 -0.41
C GLY A 320 -15.11 -7.63 -0.62
N VAL A 321 -15.04 -8.85 -1.14
CA VAL A 321 -13.80 -9.52 -1.49
C VAL A 321 -13.93 -10.31 -2.79
N ILE A 322 -12.90 -10.33 -3.60
CA ILE A 322 -12.80 -11.21 -4.78
C ILE A 322 -11.67 -12.22 -4.58
N LEU A 323 -11.95 -13.47 -4.90
CA LEU A 323 -11.03 -14.59 -4.82
C LEU A 323 -10.90 -15.26 -6.19
N ALA A 324 -9.71 -15.75 -6.50
CA ALA A 324 -9.44 -16.53 -7.71
C ALA A 324 -9.00 -17.95 -7.33
N GLY A 325 -9.34 -18.90 -8.16
CA GLY A 325 -8.98 -20.31 -7.99
C GLY A 325 -9.31 -21.12 -9.23
N ASN A 326 -9.20 -22.43 -9.14
CA ASN A 326 -9.58 -23.36 -10.19
C ASN A 326 -10.74 -24.23 -9.74
N SER A 327 -11.69 -24.48 -10.60
CA SER A 327 -12.82 -25.38 -10.34
C SER A 327 -12.46 -26.80 -10.80
N LYS A 328 -12.81 -27.82 -9.98
CA LYS A 328 -12.61 -29.24 -10.35
C LYS A 328 -13.35 -29.61 -11.63
N GLY A 329 -12.58 -30.03 -12.67
CA GLY A 329 -13.14 -30.43 -13.97
C GLY A 329 -13.64 -29.28 -14.84
N ARG A 330 -13.33 -28.05 -14.50
CA ARG A 330 -13.57 -26.81 -15.24
C ARG A 330 -12.29 -25.96 -15.22
N GLY A 331 -12.35 -24.76 -15.79
CA GLY A 331 -11.22 -23.84 -15.82
C GLY A 331 -11.07 -22.97 -14.59
N GLY A 332 -10.74 -21.71 -14.80
CA GLY A 332 -10.61 -20.70 -13.76
C GLY A 332 -11.94 -20.37 -13.07
N GLN A 333 -11.86 -19.96 -11.83
CA GLN A 333 -13.01 -19.60 -11.01
C GLN A 333 -12.75 -18.33 -10.26
N PHE A 334 -13.65 -17.36 -10.38
CA PHE A 334 -13.64 -16.10 -9.63
C PHE A 334 -14.86 -16.06 -8.72
N THR A 335 -14.63 -15.77 -7.45
CA THR A 335 -15.67 -15.70 -6.41
C THR A 335 -15.71 -14.28 -5.84
N MET A 336 -16.82 -13.58 -6.05
CA MET A 336 -17.04 -12.22 -5.57
C MET A 336 -18.01 -12.28 -4.39
N ARG A 337 -17.61 -11.84 -3.20
CA ARG A 337 -18.44 -11.83 -1.98
C ARG A 337 -18.76 -10.41 -1.57
N PHE A 338 -20.02 -10.15 -1.32
CA PHE A 338 -20.56 -8.87 -0.84
C PHE A 338 -21.12 -9.09 0.57
N TYR A 339 -20.47 -8.52 1.56
CA TYR A 339 -20.86 -8.66 2.97
C TYR A 339 -22.03 -7.73 3.29
N ARG A 340 -22.93 -8.21 4.19
CA ARG A 340 -24.13 -7.48 4.62
C ARG A 340 -23.85 -6.46 5.71
#